data_d662fbcb5f407ca37fb8066ece97c6c4
#
_entry.id   d662fbcb5f407ca37fb8066ece97c6c4
#
_cell.length_a   1.000
_cell.length_b   1.000
_cell.length_c   1.000
_cell.angle_alpha   90.00
_cell.angle_beta   90.00
_cell.angle_gamma   90.00
#
_symmetry.space_group_name_H-M   'P 1'
#
loop_
_entity.id
_entity.type
_entity.pdbx_description
1 polymer ?
#
loop_
_entity_poly.entity_id
_entity_poly.type
_entity_poly.pdbx_seq_one_letter_code
_entity_poly.pdbx_strand_id
1 'polypeptide(L)'
;MVLFLFLFAFPSHAQSDYYQKKAESYTREAEYYQKKADGYRREAEYYLKKAAGYEREASYYLKKGDSDRARTQQRYAKDATDKANTQMRYARDADDKAAMYLRWAADALRHK
;
A
#
# COMPACT_ATOMS: atom_id res chain seq x y z
N MET A 1 5.06 -12.06 -52.97
CA MET A 1 5.25 -10.70 -52.41
C MET A 1 4.23 -10.38 -51.32
N VAL A 2 2.96 -10.62 -51.58
CA VAL A 2 1.89 -10.35 -50.60
C VAL A 2 2.03 -11.26 -49.37
N LEU A 3 2.35 -12.53 -49.57
CA LEU A 3 2.62 -13.48 -48.50
C LEU A 3 3.79 -13.07 -47.62
N PHE A 4 4.81 -12.48 -48.20
CA PHE A 4 5.98 -12.04 -47.49
C PHE A 4 5.69 -10.87 -46.57
N LEU A 5 4.89 -9.92 -47.02
CA LEU A 5 4.43 -8.79 -46.20
C LEU A 5 3.53 -9.26 -45.06
N PHE A 6 2.71 -10.26 -45.30
CA PHE A 6 1.82 -10.82 -44.30
C PHE A 6 2.62 -11.48 -43.16
N LEU A 7 3.70 -12.18 -43.48
CA LEU A 7 4.58 -12.80 -42.51
C LEU A 7 5.26 -11.77 -41.60
N PHE A 8 5.60 -10.63 -42.11
CA PHE A 8 6.21 -9.54 -41.33
C PHE A 8 5.19 -8.89 -40.36
N ALA A 9 3.94 -8.78 -40.81
CA ALA A 9 2.90 -8.18 -39.98
C ALA A 9 2.55 -9.05 -38.74
N PHE A 10 2.58 -10.36 -38.88
CA PHE A 10 2.24 -11.29 -37.78
C PHE A 10 3.16 -11.17 -36.57
N PRO A 11 4.49 -11.21 -36.70
CA PRO A 11 5.37 -11.05 -35.54
C PRO A 11 5.19 -9.71 -34.83
N SER A 12 4.91 -8.65 -35.58
CA SER A 12 4.69 -7.32 -35.02
C SER A 12 3.45 -7.28 -34.13
N HIS A 13 2.34 -7.88 -34.57
CA HIS A 13 1.12 -7.97 -33.78
C HIS A 13 1.32 -8.85 -32.55
N ALA A 14 1.99 -9.98 -32.71
CA ALA A 14 2.26 -10.89 -31.59
C ALA A 14 3.10 -10.21 -30.50
N GLN A 15 4.12 -9.43 -30.87
CA GLN A 15 4.93 -8.68 -29.92
C GLN A 15 4.12 -7.60 -29.21
N SER A 16 3.28 -6.87 -29.93
CA SER A 16 2.42 -5.84 -29.38
C SER A 16 1.47 -6.44 -28.36
N ASP A 17 0.83 -7.56 -28.67
CA ASP A 17 -0.07 -8.27 -27.76
C ASP A 17 0.67 -8.78 -26.51
N TYR A 18 1.86 -9.31 -26.70
CA TYR A 18 2.69 -9.81 -25.61
C TYR A 18 2.97 -8.69 -24.59
N TYR A 19 3.45 -7.54 -25.06
CA TYR A 19 3.79 -6.43 -24.20
C TYR A 19 2.57 -5.80 -23.56
N GLN A 20 1.45 -5.76 -24.29
CA GLN A 20 0.20 -5.26 -23.73
C GLN A 20 -0.30 -6.16 -22.61
N LYS A 21 -0.27 -7.46 -22.79
CA LYS A 21 -0.68 -8.42 -21.74
C LYS A 21 0.25 -8.35 -20.55
N LYS A 22 1.55 -8.14 -20.79
CA LYS A 22 2.53 -7.96 -19.73
C LYS A 22 2.24 -6.70 -18.93
N ALA A 23 1.94 -5.60 -19.59
CA ALA A 23 1.57 -4.34 -18.94
C ALA A 23 0.30 -4.52 -18.10
N GLU A 24 -0.70 -5.21 -18.63
CA GLU A 24 -1.93 -5.49 -17.89
C GLU A 24 -1.67 -6.32 -16.64
N SER A 25 -0.79 -7.32 -16.74
CA SER A 25 -0.41 -8.15 -15.60
C SER A 25 0.27 -7.31 -14.52
N TYR A 26 1.20 -6.44 -14.90
CA TYR A 26 1.85 -5.55 -13.96
C TYR A 26 0.87 -4.57 -13.32
N THR A 27 -0.09 -4.07 -14.10
CA THR A 27 -1.13 -3.18 -13.57
C THR A 27 -1.98 -3.88 -12.52
N ARG A 28 -2.34 -5.14 -12.75
CA ARG A 28 -3.10 -5.93 -11.76
C ARG A 28 -2.29 -6.14 -10.48
N GLU A 29 -0.98 -6.40 -10.60
CA GLU A 29 -0.12 -6.52 -9.43
C GLU A 29 -0.06 -5.19 -8.67
N ALA A 30 0.04 -4.07 -9.38
CA ALA A 30 0.03 -2.75 -8.75
C ALA A 30 -1.27 -2.52 -7.99
N GLU A 31 -2.40 -2.85 -8.57
CA GLU A 31 -3.71 -2.71 -7.92
C GLU A 31 -3.80 -3.55 -6.65
N TYR A 32 -3.26 -4.77 -6.70
CA TYR A 32 -3.21 -5.65 -5.52
C TYR A 32 -2.47 -4.97 -4.37
N TYR A 33 -1.29 -4.40 -4.65
CA TYR A 33 -0.51 -3.73 -3.61
C TYR A 33 -1.13 -2.42 -3.15
N GLN A 34 -1.82 -1.69 -4.03
CA GLN A 34 -2.58 -0.51 -3.64
C GLN A 34 -3.68 -0.85 -2.65
N LYS A 35 -4.39 -1.94 -2.88
CA LYS A 35 -5.42 -2.42 -1.94
C LYS A 35 -4.82 -2.85 -0.62
N LYS A 36 -3.66 -3.50 -0.66
CA LYS A 36 -2.93 -3.86 0.57
C LYS A 36 -2.54 -2.62 1.35
N ALA A 37 -2.01 -1.61 0.68
CA ALA A 37 -1.63 -0.35 1.31
C ALA A 37 -2.83 0.30 1.99
N ASP A 38 -3.98 0.32 1.33
CA ASP A 38 -5.22 0.87 1.90
C ASP A 38 -5.64 0.11 3.16
N GLY A 39 -5.51 -1.21 3.14
CA GLY A 39 -5.79 -2.05 4.30
C GLY A 39 -4.90 -1.70 5.49
N TYR A 40 -3.60 -1.56 5.24
CA TYR A 40 -2.64 -1.17 6.27
C TYR A 40 -2.94 0.23 6.82
N ARG A 41 -3.32 1.17 5.97
CA ARG A 41 -3.70 2.52 6.42
C ARG A 41 -4.94 2.49 7.30
N ARG A 42 -5.93 1.67 6.98
CA ARG A 42 -7.13 1.52 7.82
C ARG A 42 -6.78 0.93 9.19
N GLU A 43 -5.87 -0.05 9.22
CA GLU A 43 -5.38 -0.60 10.49
C GLU A 43 -4.66 0.47 11.31
N ALA A 44 -3.84 1.29 10.66
CA ALA A 44 -3.14 2.40 11.33
C ALA A 44 -4.14 3.38 11.94
N GLU A 45 -5.18 3.74 11.21
CA GLU A 45 -6.24 4.63 11.71
C GLU A 45 -6.93 4.05 12.95
N TYR A 46 -7.21 2.76 12.91
CA TYR A 46 -7.82 2.07 14.05
C TYR A 46 -6.95 2.21 15.29
N TYR A 47 -5.65 1.96 15.17
CA TYR A 47 -4.73 2.08 16.30
C TYR A 47 -4.55 3.53 16.77
N LEU A 48 -4.56 4.50 15.85
CA LEU A 48 -4.49 5.92 16.22
C LEU A 48 -5.73 6.35 17.00
N LYS A 49 -6.90 5.87 16.62
CA LYS A 49 -8.13 6.14 17.38
C LYS A 49 -8.06 5.53 18.78
N LYS A 50 -7.52 4.34 18.89
CA LYS A 50 -7.30 3.70 20.20
C LYS A 50 -6.33 4.53 21.03
N ALA A 51 -5.23 4.97 20.45
CA ALA A 51 -4.25 5.80 21.15
C ALA A 51 -4.90 7.07 21.69
N ALA A 52 -5.71 7.74 20.87
CA ALA A 52 -6.41 8.95 21.28
C ALA A 52 -7.35 8.67 22.46
N GLY A 53 -8.04 7.53 22.44
CA GLY A 53 -8.89 7.10 23.55
C GLY A 53 -8.10 6.91 24.86
N TYR A 54 -6.96 6.23 24.78
CA TYR A 54 -6.09 6.04 25.93
C TYR A 54 -5.54 7.36 26.46
N GLU A 55 -5.20 8.29 25.59
CA GLU A 55 -4.74 9.63 25.98
C GLU A 55 -5.81 10.41 26.72
N ARG A 56 -7.07 10.32 26.27
CA ARG A 56 -8.20 10.94 26.97
C ARG A 56 -8.38 10.33 28.36
N GLU A 57 -8.27 9.02 28.46
CA GLU A 57 -8.35 8.36 29.77
C GLU A 57 -7.21 8.79 30.69
N ALA A 58 -6.00 8.90 30.16
CA ALA A 58 -4.85 9.38 30.91
C ALA A 58 -5.11 10.79 31.46
N SER A 59 -5.62 11.69 30.63
CA SER A 59 -5.97 13.06 31.05
C SER A 59 -7.02 13.06 32.15
N TYR A 60 -8.01 12.20 32.04
CA TYR A 60 -9.05 12.05 33.06
C TYR A 60 -8.43 11.65 34.41
N TYR A 61 -7.55 10.65 34.44
CA TYR A 61 -6.94 10.21 35.67
C TYR A 61 -5.96 11.25 36.24
N LEU A 62 -5.26 11.99 35.40
CA LEU A 62 -4.41 13.09 35.86
C LEU A 62 -5.21 14.17 36.56
N LYS A 63 -6.39 14.52 36.05
CA LYS A 63 -7.29 15.49 36.67
C LYS A 63 -7.80 15.00 38.03
N LYS A 64 -7.94 13.69 38.17
CA LYS A 64 -8.37 13.05 39.41
C LYS A 64 -7.25 12.86 40.42
N GLY A 65 -6.00 13.14 40.03
CA GLY A 65 -4.85 12.94 40.90
C GLY A 65 -4.35 11.49 40.93
N ASP A 66 -4.82 10.64 40.03
CA ASP A 66 -4.43 9.23 39.94
C ASP A 66 -3.33 9.06 38.90
N SER A 67 -2.10 9.36 39.29
CA SER A 67 -0.98 9.32 38.38
C SER A 67 -0.59 7.90 37.93
N ASP A 68 -0.88 6.89 38.74
CA ASP A 68 -0.56 5.50 38.40
C ASP A 68 -1.46 4.99 37.25
N ARG A 69 -2.77 5.26 37.34
CA ARG A 69 -3.70 4.90 36.26
C ARG A 69 -3.43 5.72 35.01
N ALA A 70 -3.11 7.00 35.17
CA ALA A 70 -2.74 7.84 34.03
C ALA A 70 -1.52 7.27 33.30
N ARG A 71 -0.51 6.84 34.00
CA ARG A 71 0.72 6.27 33.43
C ARG A 71 0.44 4.99 32.67
N THR A 72 -0.47 4.15 33.20
CA THR A 72 -0.89 2.91 32.53
C THR A 72 -1.57 3.24 31.19
N GLN A 73 -2.47 4.22 31.17
CA GLN A 73 -3.14 4.63 29.95
C GLN A 73 -2.18 5.25 28.94
N GLN A 74 -1.19 6.01 29.40
CA GLN A 74 -0.13 6.57 28.53
C GLN A 74 0.68 5.46 27.88
N ARG A 75 0.97 4.38 28.60
CA ARG A 75 1.66 3.21 28.05
C ARG A 75 0.83 2.53 26.95
N TYR A 76 -0.46 2.36 27.19
CA TYR A 76 -1.36 1.80 26.18
C TYR A 76 -1.43 2.67 24.94
N ALA A 77 -1.47 4.00 25.13
CA ALA A 77 -1.45 4.95 24.00
C ALA A 77 -0.18 4.82 23.18
N LYS A 78 0.97 4.72 23.84
CA LYS A 78 2.25 4.54 23.17
C LYS A 78 2.29 3.24 22.38
N ASP A 79 1.84 2.14 22.97
CA ASP A 79 1.79 0.84 22.30
C ASP A 79 0.89 0.89 21.06
N ALA A 80 -0.26 1.54 21.17
CA ALA A 80 -1.17 1.69 20.03
C ALA A 80 -0.54 2.55 18.92
N THR A 81 0.14 3.64 19.29
CA THR A 81 0.85 4.49 18.34
C THR A 81 1.96 3.70 17.63
N ASP A 82 2.70 2.89 18.36
CA ASP A 82 3.75 2.05 17.78
C ASP A 82 3.17 1.05 16.77
N LYS A 83 2.03 0.46 17.07
CA LYS A 83 1.33 -0.43 16.15
C LYS A 83 0.85 0.32 14.90
N ALA A 84 0.33 1.52 15.07
CA ALA A 84 -0.07 2.37 13.95
C ALA A 84 1.12 2.67 13.04
N ASN A 85 2.26 3.02 13.62
CA ASN A 85 3.49 3.32 12.87
C ASN A 85 3.98 2.10 12.09
N THR A 86 3.86 0.91 12.66
CA THR A 86 4.20 -0.33 11.97
C THR A 86 3.31 -0.54 10.75
N GLN A 87 2.00 -0.33 10.89
CA GLN A 87 1.07 -0.47 9.77
C GLN A 87 1.34 0.57 8.69
N MET A 88 1.71 1.78 9.06
CA MET A 88 2.09 2.83 8.09
C MET A 88 3.35 2.47 7.31
N ARG A 89 4.32 1.80 7.94
CA ARG A 89 5.49 1.29 7.22
C ARG A 89 5.10 0.24 6.19
N TYR A 90 4.23 -0.69 6.58
CA TYR A 90 3.72 -1.71 5.66
C TYR A 90 2.97 -1.07 4.50
N ALA A 91 2.20 -0.02 4.76
CA ALA A 91 1.48 0.72 3.70
C ALA A 91 2.47 1.34 2.71
N ARG A 92 3.53 1.97 3.21
CA ARG A 92 4.56 2.56 2.34
C ARG A 92 5.26 1.51 1.50
N ASP A 93 5.61 0.37 2.10
CA ASP A 93 6.26 -0.71 1.36
C ASP A 93 5.33 -1.24 0.25
N ALA A 94 4.05 -1.37 0.53
CA ALA A 94 3.08 -1.79 -0.47
C ALA A 94 2.91 -0.73 -1.57
N ASP A 95 2.86 0.55 -1.22
CA ASP A 95 2.83 1.65 -2.19
C ASP A 95 4.06 1.64 -3.09
N ASP A 96 5.24 1.38 -2.53
CA ASP A 96 6.49 1.31 -3.28
C ASP A 96 6.46 0.15 -4.28
N LYS A 97 5.93 -0.99 -3.88
CA LYS A 97 5.76 -2.13 -4.78
C LYS A 97 4.77 -1.81 -5.90
N ALA A 98 3.66 -1.16 -5.58
CA ALA A 98 2.70 -0.74 -6.58
C ALA A 98 3.33 0.21 -7.60
N ALA A 99 4.11 1.18 -7.13
CA ALA A 99 4.81 2.12 -8.00
C ALA A 99 5.81 1.41 -8.92
N MET A 100 6.52 0.41 -8.39
CA MET A 100 7.45 -0.40 -9.18
C MET A 100 6.74 -1.13 -10.33
N TYR A 101 5.61 -1.78 -10.03
CA TYR A 101 4.83 -2.48 -11.04
C TYR A 101 4.25 -1.54 -12.08
N LEU A 102 3.82 -0.33 -11.67
CA LEU A 102 3.32 0.66 -12.61
C LEU A 102 4.42 1.13 -13.56
N ARG A 103 5.65 1.28 -13.07
CA ARG A 103 6.79 1.61 -13.93
C ARG A 103 7.07 0.49 -14.94
N TRP A 104 7.03 -0.75 -14.47
CA TRP A 104 7.23 -1.90 -15.35
C TRP A 104 6.12 -2.00 -16.40
N ALA A 105 4.87 -1.69 -16.02
CA ALA A 105 3.77 -1.63 -16.97
C ALA A 105 4.01 -0.58 -18.05
N ALA A 106 4.44 0.62 -17.64
CA ALA A 106 4.77 1.70 -18.58
C ALA A 106 5.91 1.30 -19.52
N ASP A 107 6.95 0.66 -18.97
CA ASP A 107 8.08 0.19 -19.75
C ASP A 107 7.65 -0.87 -20.77
N ALA A 108 6.79 -1.79 -20.40
CA ALA A 108 6.26 -2.80 -21.31
C ALA A 108 5.52 -2.17 -22.48
N LEU A 109 4.73 -1.11 -22.21
CA LEU A 109 3.98 -0.40 -23.26
C LEU A 109 4.89 0.34 -24.22
N ARG A 110 6.09 0.74 -23.80
CA ARG A 110 7.05 1.40 -24.69
C ARG A 110 7.63 0.45 -25.74
N HIS A 111 7.58 -0.84 -25.52
CA HIS A 111 8.10 -1.83 -26.44
C HIS A 111 7.13 -2.19 -27.57
N LYS A 112 5.95 -1.60 -27.61
CA LYS A 112 5.02 -1.75 -28.74
C LYS A 112 5.59 -1.20 -30.09
#